data_86f6ccfd6ec4b64bf066a94278006be2
#
_entry.id   86f6ccfd6ec4b64bf066a94278006be2
#
_cell.length_a   1.000
_cell.length_b   1.000
_cell.length_c   1.000
_cell.angle_alpha   90.00
_cell.angle_beta   90.00
_cell.angle_gamma   90.00
#
_symmetry.space_group_name_H-M   'P 1'
#
loop_
_entity.id
_entity.type
_entity.pdbx_description
1 polymer ?
#
loop_
_entity_poly.entity_id
_entity_poly.type
_entity_poly.pdbx_seq_one_letter_code
_entity_poly.pdbx_strand_id
1 'polypeptide(L)'
;MTTVINTNVPAIIAKSNMDRVQRELENSIAKLSSGKRINKAADDASGMSIANRMESQIRGLTMAIRHGKDGQNLVNTADGAQIEISNMLQRLRELAVQAASDTLDTNNRTFLNAEATALKAEINRISEQTTWNNLNLLDGTFTGKVFQVGFKGGQTIDVNIDEAATTGLGAYVMNTVSHADTMSANNVSLLKAATPVSYTHLTLPTICSV
;
A
#
# COMPACT_ATOMS: atom_id res chain seq x y z
N MET A 1 19.34 -67.28 47.84
CA MET A 1 18.79 -65.92 47.68
C MET A 1 18.81 -65.31 49.06
N THR A 2 19.65 -64.34 49.27
CA THR A 2 19.71 -63.59 50.51
C THR A 2 18.54 -62.61 50.52
N THR A 3 17.55 -62.87 51.33
CA THR A 3 16.40 -61.98 51.57
C THR A 3 16.90 -60.77 52.41
N VAL A 4 17.27 -59.72 51.78
CA VAL A 4 17.65 -58.46 52.46
C VAL A 4 16.34 -57.74 52.83
N ILE A 5 16.05 -57.65 54.11
CA ILE A 5 14.78 -57.09 54.64
C ILE A 5 14.68 -55.56 54.43
N ASN A 6 15.81 -54.85 54.36
CA ASN A 6 15.84 -53.38 54.27
C ASN A 6 16.01 -52.83 52.86
N THR A 7 16.22 -53.66 51.84
CA THR A 7 16.41 -53.18 50.45
C THR A 7 15.73 -54.14 49.48
N ASN A 8 14.49 -53.87 49.14
CA ASN A 8 13.75 -54.65 48.12
C ASN A 8 14.11 -54.09 46.72
N VAL A 9 15.18 -54.64 46.12
CA VAL A 9 15.67 -54.24 44.78
C VAL A 9 14.60 -54.37 43.69
N PRO A 10 13.78 -55.47 43.63
CA PRO A 10 12.68 -55.57 42.67
C PRO A 10 11.64 -54.45 42.85
N ALA A 11 11.30 -54.00 44.04
CA ALA A 11 10.37 -52.91 44.29
C ALA A 11 10.94 -51.54 43.84
N ILE A 12 12.24 -51.34 44.01
CA ILE A 12 12.92 -50.12 43.53
C ILE A 12 12.93 -50.08 42.01
N ILE A 13 13.22 -51.18 41.33
CA ILE A 13 13.18 -51.34 39.87
C ILE A 13 11.74 -51.11 39.34
N ALA A 14 10.74 -51.71 40.00
CA ALA A 14 9.34 -51.52 39.62
C ALA A 14 8.90 -50.03 39.75
N LYS A 15 9.29 -49.36 40.85
CA LYS A 15 9.03 -47.94 41.04
C LYS A 15 9.72 -47.10 39.97
N SER A 16 10.98 -47.33 39.67
CA SER A 16 11.71 -46.60 38.63
C SER A 16 11.06 -46.77 37.21
N ASN A 17 10.61 -48.01 36.93
CA ASN A 17 9.89 -48.25 35.66
C ASN A 17 8.54 -47.52 35.62
N MET A 18 7.81 -47.50 36.73
CA MET A 18 6.54 -46.77 36.83
C MET A 18 6.73 -45.26 36.68
N ASP A 19 7.72 -44.69 37.32
CA ASP A 19 8.08 -43.26 37.20
C ASP A 19 8.49 -42.93 35.74
N ARG A 20 9.14 -43.83 35.02
CA ARG A 20 9.47 -43.63 33.59
C ARG A 20 8.22 -43.64 32.73
N VAL A 21 7.34 -44.61 32.91
CA VAL A 21 6.10 -44.72 32.14
C VAL A 21 5.20 -43.54 32.41
N GLN A 22 5.14 -43.05 33.65
CA GLN A 22 4.35 -41.86 33.99
C GLN A 22 4.88 -40.61 33.29
N ARG A 23 6.20 -40.37 33.24
CA ARG A 23 6.79 -39.25 32.48
C ARG A 23 6.52 -39.34 30.97
N GLU A 24 6.57 -40.56 30.39
CA GLU A 24 6.26 -40.78 28.97
C GLU A 24 4.77 -40.50 28.67
N LEU A 25 3.88 -40.91 29.59
CA LEU A 25 2.45 -40.63 29.51
C LEU A 25 2.17 -39.14 29.59
N GLU A 26 2.75 -38.43 30.56
CA GLU A 26 2.61 -36.97 30.71
C GLU A 26 3.10 -36.22 29.45
N ASN A 27 4.23 -36.61 28.88
CA ASN A 27 4.74 -36.05 27.64
C ASN A 27 3.80 -36.30 26.45
N SER A 28 3.23 -37.51 26.38
CA SER A 28 2.27 -37.86 25.32
C SER A 28 0.96 -37.06 25.45
N ILE A 29 0.46 -36.94 26.68
CA ILE A 29 -0.72 -36.10 26.96
C ILE A 29 -0.45 -34.62 26.63
N ALA A 30 0.71 -34.08 26.98
CA ALA A 30 1.09 -32.72 26.64
C ALA A 30 1.15 -32.49 25.11
N LYS A 31 1.70 -33.43 24.37
CA LYS A 31 1.73 -33.36 22.88
C LYS A 31 0.33 -33.47 22.27
N LEU A 32 -0.51 -34.35 22.80
CA LEU A 32 -1.89 -34.50 22.32
C LEU A 32 -2.74 -33.28 22.63
N SER A 33 -2.62 -32.72 23.84
CA SER A 33 -3.35 -31.54 24.27
C SER A 33 -2.96 -30.28 23.50
N SER A 34 -1.67 -30.11 23.19
CA SER A 34 -1.17 -28.95 22.41
C SER A 34 -1.34 -29.12 20.89
N GLY A 35 -1.55 -30.34 20.42
CA GLY A 35 -1.54 -30.68 18.99
C GLY A 35 -0.16 -30.49 18.33
N LYS A 36 0.90 -30.27 19.11
CA LYS A 36 2.26 -30.03 18.62
C LYS A 36 3.19 -31.18 19.00
N ARG A 37 3.99 -31.63 18.04
CA ARG A 37 5.00 -32.67 18.26
C ARG A 37 6.14 -32.19 19.17
N ILE A 38 6.52 -30.91 19.04
CA ILE A 38 7.60 -30.26 19.78
C ILE A 38 6.97 -29.20 20.69
N ASN A 39 6.98 -29.43 22.00
CA ASN A 39 6.43 -28.53 22.99
C ASN A 39 7.52 -27.85 23.84
N LYS A 40 8.60 -28.54 24.07
CA LYS A 40 9.71 -28.08 24.90
C LYS A 40 11.01 -28.17 24.11
N ALA A 41 11.97 -27.30 24.45
CA ALA A 41 13.31 -27.35 23.87
C ALA A 41 14.02 -28.72 24.12
N ALA A 42 13.61 -29.44 25.18
CA ALA A 42 14.10 -30.79 25.49
C ALA A 42 13.61 -31.87 24.47
N ASP A 43 12.49 -31.62 23.77
CA ASP A 43 11.98 -32.57 22.75
C ASP A 43 12.84 -32.50 21.48
N ASP A 44 13.14 -31.27 21.02
CA ASP A 44 14.00 -31.01 19.85
C ASP A 44 14.36 -29.51 19.84
N ALA A 45 15.56 -29.19 20.31
CA ALA A 45 16.03 -27.81 20.40
C ALA A 45 16.26 -27.18 19.03
N SER A 46 16.74 -27.96 18.05
CA SER A 46 17.00 -27.48 16.70
C SER A 46 15.70 -27.21 15.94
N GLY A 47 14.77 -28.16 16.00
CA GLY A 47 13.45 -28.03 15.37
C GLY A 47 12.64 -26.88 15.97
N MET A 48 12.70 -26.68 17.28
CA MET A 48 12.03 -25.56 17.95
C MET A 48 12.59 -24.20 17.52
N SER A 49 13.90 -24.07 17.39
CA SER A 49 14.55 -22.85 16.89
C SER A 49 14.15 -22.54 15.47
N ILE A 50 14.12 -23.54 14.59
CA ILE A 50 13.67 -23.40 13.20
C ILE A 50 12.19 -23.00 13.15
N ALA A 51 11.33 -23.67 13.92
CA ALA A 51 9.90 -23.38 13.97
C ALA A 51 9.62 -21.94 14.43
N ASN A 52 10.27 -21.48 15.49
CA ASN A 52 10.15 -20.12 15.98
C ASN A 52 10.60 -19.07 14.93
N ARG A 53 11.69 -19.35 14.22
CA ARG A 53 12.15 -18.49 13.14
C ARG A 53 11.15 -18.44 11.98
N MET A 54 10.61 -19.58 11.59
CA MET A 54 9.58 -19.66 10.54
C MET A 54 8.29 -18.96 10.96
N GLU A 55 7.86 -19.12 12.21
CA GLU A 55 6.68 -18.42 12.74
C GLU A 55 6.87 -16.91 12.72
N SER A 56 8.04 -16.41 13.11
CA SER A 56 8.39 -14.99 13.00
C SER A 56 8.34 -14.51 11.54
N GLN A 57 8.87 -15.29 10.60
CA GLN A 57 8.80 -14.96 9.17
C GLN A 57 7.36 -14.94 8.65
N ILE A 58 6.54 -15.91 9.03
CA ILE A 58 5.12 -15.97 8.64
C ILE A 58 4.36 -14.75 9.17
N ARG A 59 4.56 -14.39 10.44
CA ARG A 59 3.96 -13.18 11.03
C ARG A 59 4.41 -11.92 10.30
N GLY A 60 5.71 -11.81 9.98
CA GLY A 60 6.26 -10.70 9.20
C GLY A 60 5.66 -10.62 7.80
N LEU A 61 5.55 -11.75 7.07
CA LEU A 61 4.93 -11.80 5.75
C LEU A 61 3.42 -11.47 5.80
N THR A 62 2.72 -11.92 6.85
CA THR A 62 1.30 -11.57 7.02
C THR A 62 1.10 -10.06 7.16
N MET A 63 1.99 -9.39 7.92
CA MET A 63 1.96 -7.93 8.01
C MET A 63 2.35 -7.27 6.69
N ALA A 64 3.35 -7.79 6.00
CA ALA A 64 3.77 -7.30 4.70
C ALA A 64 2.65 -7.36 3.64
N ILE A 65 1.88 -8.46 3.62
CA ILE A 65 0.69 -8.59 2.75
C ILE A 65 -0.36 -7.52 3.09
N ARG A 66 -0.57 -7.24 4.37
CA ARG A 66 -1.50 -6.19 4.82
C ARG A 66 -1.02 -4.81 4.33
N HIS A 67 0.24 -4.47 4.55
CA HIS A 67 0.82 -3.22 4.07
C HIS A 67 0.75 -3.08 2.55
N GLY A 68 0.97 -4.18 1.81
CA GLY A 68 0.79 -4.20 0.35
C GLY A 68 -0.64 -3.88 -0.08
N LYS A 69 -1.64 -4.44 0.62
CA LYS A 69 -3.06 -4.13 0.37
C LYS A 69 -3.40 -2.68 0.73
N ASP A 70 -2.87 -2.18 1.84
CA ASP A 70 -3.08 -0.78 2.24
C ASP A 70 -2.48 0.17 1.20
N GLY A 71 -1.27 -0.13 0.69
CA GLY A 71 -0.67 0.61 -0.41
C GLY A 71 -1.50 0.57 -1.69
N GLN A 72 -2.04 -0.60 -2.05
CA GLN A 72 -2.93 -0.73 -3.21
C GLN A 72 -4.20 0.10 -3.05
N ASN A 73 -4.84 0.08 -1.89
CA ASN A 73 -6.04 0.86 -1.62
C ASN A 73 -5.77 2.36 -1.67
N LEU A 74 -4.61 2.80 -1.17
CA LEU A 74 -4.16 4.18 -1.27
C LEU A 74 -4.02 4.62 -2.73
N VAL A 75 -3.33 3.83 -3.56
CA VAL A 75 -3.17 4.13 -5.00
C VAL A 75 -4.52 4.16 -5.70
N ASN A 76 -5.43 3.23 -5.40
CA ASN A 76 -6.79 3.23 -5.97
C ASN A 76 -7.58 4.49 -5.58
N THR A 77 -7.38 5.01 -4.37
CA THR A 77 -8.02 6.27 -3.94
C THR A 77 -7.47 7.46 -4.73
N ALA A 78 -6.16 7.52 -4.93
CA ALA A 78 -5.53 8.56 -5.74
C ALA A 78 -5.97 8.47 -7.22
N ASP A 79 -6.03 7.26 -7.77
CA ASP A 79 -6.46 7.01 -9.16
C ASP A 79 -7.90 7.47 -9.39
N GLY A 80 -8.82 7.16 -8.46
CA GLY A 80 -10.19 7.63 -8.52
C GLY A 80 -10.30 9.16 -8.57
N ALA A 81 -9.53 9.87 -7.77
CA ALA A 81 -9.49 11.33 -7.78
C ALA A 81 -8.86 11.87 -9.07
N GLN A 82 -7.82 11.24 -9.60
CA GLN A 82 -7.16 11.63 -10.86
C GLN A 82 -8.08 11.46 -12.07
N ILE A 83 -8.97 10.46 -12.08
CA ILE A 83 -9.97 10.28 -13.13
C ILE A 83 -10.91 11.50 -13.17
N GLU A 84 -11.39 11.97 -12.03
CA GLU A 84 -12.26 13.16 -11.96
C GLU A 84 -11.51 14.42 -12.41
N ILE A 85 -10.27 14.60 -12.00
CA ILE A 85 -9.42 15.70 -12.47
C ILE A 85 -9.24 15.64 -13.99
N SER A 86 -8.99 14.45 -14.55
CA SER A 86 -8.86 14.25 -15.98
C SER A 86 -10.13 14.65 -16.74
N ASN A 87 -11.31 14.28 -16.24
CA ASN A 87 -12.59 14.67 -16.82
C ASN A 87 -12.76 16.18 -16.82
N MET A 88 -12.41 16.86 -15.73
CA MET A 88 -12.48 18.32 -15.65
C MET A 88 -11.46 19.01 -16.56
N LEU A 89 -10.28 18.45 -16.72
CA LEU A 89 -9.28 18.96 -17.69
C LEU A 89 -9.76 18.83 -19.13
N GLN A 90 -10.44 17.73 -19.48
CA GLN A 90 -11.06 17.58 -20.79
C GLN A 90 -12.14 18.64 -21.01
N ARG A 91 -12.97 18.89 -20.01
CA ARG A 91 -13.99 19.95 -20.07
C ARG A 91 -13.37 21.34 -20.21
N LEU A 92 -12.30 21.63 -19.45
CA LEU A 92 -11.53 22.86 -19.62
C LEU A 92 -10.99 23.01 -21.05
N ARG A 93 -10.52 21.94 -21.66
CA ARG A 93 -10.04 21.94 -23.04
C ARG A 93 -11.17 22.26 -24.04
N GLU A 94 -12.36 21.66 -23.83
CA GLU A 94 -13.54 21.98 -24.67
C GLU A 94 -13.89 23.46 -24.58
N LEU A 95 -13.96 24.01 -23.35
CA LEU A 95 -14.22 25.44 -23.12
C LEU A 95 -13.17 26.34 -23.79
N ALA A 96 -11.91 25.93 -23.72
CA ALA A 96 -10.82 26.69 -24.36
C ALA A 96 -10.94 26.69 -25.89
N VAL A 97 -11.26 25.56 -26.49
CA VAL A 97 -11.49 25.44 -27.93
C VAL A 97 -12.72 26.28 -28.35
N GLN A 98 -13.79 26.23 -27.56
CA GLN A 98 -14.99 27.05 -27.81
C GLN A 98 -14.67 28.54 -27.71
N ALA A 99 -13.93 28.95 -26.67
CA ALA A 99 -13.55 30.36 -26.48
C ALA A 99 -12.62 30.90 -27.57
N ALA A 100 -11.87 30.02 -28.25
CA ALA A 100 -10.98 30.39 -29.35
C ALA A 100 -11.73 30.73 -30.65
N SER A 101 -13.05 30.46 -30.75
CA SER A 101 -13.84 30.82 -31.91
C SER A 101 -14.13 32.31 -31.95
N ASP A 102 -13.88 32.92 -33.10
CA ASP A 102 -14.18 34.35 -33.35
C ASP A 102 -15.69 34.67 -33.48
N THR A 103 -16.54 33.64 -33.50
CA THR A 103 -18.00 33.79 -33.55
C THR A 103 -18.60 34.14 -32.18
N LEU A 104 -17.81 34.10 -31.08
CA LEU A 104 -18.27 34.42 -29.75
C LEU A 104 -18.05 35.86 -29.36
N ASP A 105 -19.11 36.51 -28.85
CA ASP A 105 -19.06 37.82 -28.24
C ASP A 105 -18.33 37.81 -26.87
N THR A 106 -17.87 38.98 -26.46
CA THR A 106 -17.16 39.19 -25.18
C THR A 106 -17.96 38.68 -23.98
N ASN A 107 -19.27 38.87 -23.96
CA ASN A 107 -20.14 38.39 -22.89
C ASN A 107 -20.15 36.86 -22.81
N ASN A 108 -20.22 36.18 -23.96
CA ASN A 108 -20.17 34.75 -24.02
C ASN A 108 -18.83 34.17 -23.52
N ARG A 109 -17.73 34.81 -23.88
CA ARG A 109 -16.39 34.45 -23.38
C ARG A 109 -16.27 34.67 -21.86
N THR A 110 -16.94 35.67 -21.29
CA THR A 110 -16.99 35.88 -19.84
C THR A 110 -17.70 34.71 -19.12
N PHE A 111 -18.80 34.20 -19.67
CA PHE A 111 -19.49 33.02 -19.10
C PHE A 111 -18.62 31.78 -19.18
N LEU A 112 -17.94 31.53 -20.31
CA LEU A 112 -17.02 30.41 -20.44
C LEU A 112 -15.84 30.51 -19.44
N ASN A 113 -15.32 31.70 -19.23
CA ASN A 113 -14.26 31.94 -18.25
C ASN A 113 -14.73 31.70 -16.80
N ALA A 114 -15.97 32.05 -16.48
CA ALA A 114 -16.55 31.76 -15.17
C ALA A 114 -16.66 30.25 -14.91
N GLU A 115 -17.12 29.48 -15.91
CA GLU A 115 -17.16 28.01 -15.86
C GLU A 115 -15.74 27.44 -15.71
N ALA A 116 -14.77 27.89 -16.49
CA ALA A 116 -13.39 27.46 -16.42
C ALA A 116 -12.76 27.76 -15.05
N THR A 117 -13.09 28.89 -14.44
CA THR A 117 -12.62 29.26 -13.11
C THR A 117 -13.22 28.36 -12.04
N ALA A 118 -14.49 28.01 -12.15
CA ALA A 118 -15.14 27.08 -11.23
C ALA A 118 -14.53 25.66 -11.33
N LEU A 119 -14.28 25.18 -12.54
CA LEU A 119 -13.60 23.88 -12.76
C LEU A 119 -12.18 23.87 -12.18
N LYS A 120 -11.41 24.94 -12.33
CA LYS A 120 -10.09 25.09 -11.71
C LYS A 120 -10.15 25.05 -10.20
N ALA A 121 -11.11 25.74 -9.60
CA ALA A 121 -11.32 25.71 -8.16
C ALA A 121 -11.67 24.30 -7.67
N GLU A 122 -12.47 23.57 -8.43
CA GLU A 122 -12.83 22.19 -8.10
C GLU A 122 -11.65 21.23 -8.22
N ILE A 123 -10.79 21.36 -9.24
CA ILE A 123 -9.55 20.57 -9.35
C ILE A 123 -8.66 20.81 -8.12
N ASN A 124 -8.46 22.07 -7.72
CA ASN A 124 -7.68 22.37 -6.53
C ASN A 124 -8.31 21.78 -5.27
N ARG A 125 -9.64 21.88 -5.13
CA ARG A 125 -10.35 21.29 -4.01
C ARG A 125 -10.15 19.77 -3.93
N ILE A 126 -10.24 19.07 -5.06
CA ILE A 126 -9.99 17.61 -5.09
C ILE A 126 -8.54 17.30 -4.73
N SER A 127 -7.59 18.06 -5.26
CA SER A 127 -6.17 17.89 -4.94
C SER A 127 -5.87 18.06 -3.45
N GLU A 128 -6.47 19.04 -2.80
CA GLU A 128 -6.27 19.34 -1.37
C GLU A 128 -7.04 18.40 -0.44
N GLN A 129 -8.24 17.95 -0.86
CA GLN A 129 -9.13 17.17 0.00
C GLN A 129 -8.98 15.66 -0.17
N THR A 130 -8.27 15.19 -1.20
CA THR A 130 -8.02 13.76 -1.36
C THR A 130 -6.98 13.29 -0.36
N THR A 131 -7.46 12.64 0.70
CA THR A 131 -6.61 12.17 1.80
C THR A 131 -6.77 10.68 2.04
N TRP A 132 -5.71 10.04 2.49
CA TRP A 132 -5.69 8.67 2.98
C TRP A 132 -5.08 8.66 4.38
N ASN A 133 -5.83 8.18 5.37
CA ASN A 133 -5.38 8.14 6.76
C ASN A 133 -4.75 9.48 7.23
N ASN A 134 -5.42 10.59 6.92
CA ASN A 134 -4.97 11.97 7.23
C ASN A 134 -3.68 12.42 6.50
N LEU A 135 -3.28 11.71 5.44
CA LEU A 135 -2.18 12.10 4.57
C LEU A 135 -2.76 12.58 3.23
N ASN A 136 -2.39 13.77 2.80
CA ASN A 136 -2.76 14.26 1.48
C ASN A 136 -2.03 13.45 0.42
N LEU A 137 -2.73 13.13 -0.68
CA LEU A 137 -2.20 12.30 -1.74
C LEU A 137 -1.77 13.09 -2.97
N LEU A 138 -2.48 14.19 -3.30
CA LEU A 138 -2.38 14.88 -4.58
C LEU A 138 -1.87 16.33 -4.46
N ASP A 139 -1.39 16.74 -3.29
CA ASP A 139 -0.85 18.09 -3.02
C ASP A 139 0.67 18.21 -3.23
N GLY A 140 1.32 17.18 -3.76
CA GLY A 140 2.77 17.12 -3.98
C GLY A 140 3.59 16.79 -2.74
N THR A 141 2.97 16.62 -1.57
CA THR A 141 3.70 16.24 -0.35
C THR A 141 3.91 14.72 -0.22
N PHE A 142 3.22 13.93 -1.06
CA PHE A 142 3.29 12.47 -1.04
C PHE A 142 4.46 11.94 -1.87
N THR A 143 5.68 12.30 -1.46
CA THR A 143 6.92 11.87 -2.11
C THR A 143 7.79 11.05 -1.17
N GLY A 144 8.50 10.05 -1.71
CA GLY A 144 9.42 9.20 -0.93
C GLY A 144 8.74 8.33 0.12
N LYS A 145 7.47 7.98 -0.07
CA LYS A 145 6.75 7.09 0.85
C LYS A 145 7.07 5.64 0.55
N VAL A 146 7.47 4.93 1.58
CA VAL A 146 8.02 3.58 1.48
C VAL A 146 7.08 2.59 2.16
N PHE A 147 6.65 1.57 1.43
CA PHE A 147 5.83 0.48 1.94
C PHE A 147 6.66 -0.78 2.13
N GLN A 148 6.74 -1.29 3.36
CA GLN A 148 7.43 -2.54 3.67
C GLN A 148 6.57 -3.73 3.19
N VAL A 149 7.04 -4.44 2.16
CA VAL A 149 6.33 -5.58 1.54
C VAL A 149 6.99 -6.92 1.81
N GLY A 150 8.03 -6.94 2.62
CA GLY A 150 8.71 -8.16 3.02
C GLY A 150 8.96 -8.25 4.51
N PHE A 151 9.36 -9.44 4.99
CA PHE A 151 9.66 -9.68 6.41
C PHE A 151 11.06 -9.19 6.81
N LYS A 152 11.95 -8.94 5.83
CA LYS A 152 13.30 -8.39 6.08
C LYS A 152 13.30 -6.89 5.88
N GLY A 153 14.09 -6.17 6.68
CA GLY A 153 14.33 -4.75 6.47
C GLY A 153 14.87 -4.47 5.06
N GLY A 154 14.41 -3.38 4.45
CA GLY A 154 14.82 -2.99 3.10
C GLY A 154 14.04 -3.67 1.95
N GLN A 155 13.09 -4.55 2.24
CA GLN A 155 12.19 -5.10 1.22
C GLN A 155 10.98 -4.19 1.07
N THR A 156 11.16 -3.08 0.37
CA THR A 156 10.21 -1.97 0.28
C THR A 156 9.83 -1.67 -1.15
N ILE A 157 8.66 -1.06 -1.33
CA ILE A 157 8.20 -0.44 -2.57
C ILE A 157 8.06 1.05 -2.28
N ASP A 158 8.68 1.87 -3.12
CA ASP A 158 8.54 3.32 -3.06
C ASP A 158 7.35 3.74 -3.89
N VAL A 159 6.51 4.61 -3.33
CA VAL A 159 5.37 5.20 -4.01
C VAL A 159 5.50 6.70 -3.97
N ASN A 160 5.50 7.31 -5.15
CA ASN A 160 5.49 8.74 -5.34
C ASN A 160 4.23 9.12 -6.09
N ILE A 161 3.53 10.15 -5.61
CA ILE A 161 2.37 10.73 -6.26
C ILE A 161 2.68 12.21 -6.44
N ASP A 162 2.69 12.64 -7.70
CA ASP A 162 2.97 14.03 -8.05
C ASP A 162 1.76 14.93 -7.74
N GLU A 163 2.02 16.23 -7.65
CA GLU A 163 1.00 17.25 -7.45
C GLU A 163 0.00 17.26 -8.61
N ALA A 164 -1.28 17.19 -8.29
CA ALA A 164 -2.38 17.29 -9.23
C ALA A 164 -3.16 18.64 -9.12
N ALA A 165 -2.61 19.62 -8.41
CA ALA A 165 -3.17 20.98 -8.38
C ALA A 165 -2.98 21.69 -9.73
N THR A 166 -3.80 22.69 -9.99
CA THR A 166 -3.76 23.45 -11.26
C THR A 166 -2.42 24.14 -11.50
N THR A 167 -1.65 24.42 -10.45
CA THR A 167 -0.28 24.94 -10.52
C THR A 167 0.70 23.93 -11.11
N GLY A 168 0.62 22.67 -10.68
CA GLY A 168 1.46 21.57 -11.18
C GLY A 168 1.06 21.09 -12.58
N LEU A 169 -0.23 21.15 -12.92
CA LEU A 169 -0.77 20.69 -14.19
C LEU A 169 -0.66 21.70 -15.35
N GLY A 170 0.00 22.85 -15.15
CA GLY A 170 0.14 23.88 -16.20
C GLY A 170 -1.14 24.66 -16.53
N ALA A 171 -2.22 24.46 -15.80
CA ALA A 171 -3.48 25.18 -15.94
C ALA A 171 -3.38 26.68 -15.54
N TYR A 172 -2.24 27.08 -15.02
CA TYR A 172 -1.95 28.46 -14.63
C TYR A 172 -1.95 29.45 -15.80
N VAL A 173 -1.69 28.97 -17.02
CA VAL A 173 -1.57 29.84 -18.22
C VAL A 173 -2.93 30.37 -18.69
N MET A 174 -4.05 29.76 -18.31
CA MET A 174 -5.37 30.21 -18.74
C MET A 174 -5.88 31.49 -18.03
N ASN A 175 -5.20 31.94 -16.97
CA ASN A 175 -5.66 33.11 -16.17
C ASN A 175 -5.18 34.44 -16.71
N THR A 176 -4.32 34.52 -17.73
CA THR A 176 -3.73 35.76 -18.24
C THR A 176 -4.13 36.07 -19.68
N VAL A 177 -5.23 35.56 -20.20
CA VAL A 177 -5.77 36.05 -21.46
C VAL A 177 -6.55 37.36 -21.17
N SER A 178 -5.79 38.42 -20.89
CA SER A 178 -6.31 39.75 -21.06
C SER A 178 -6.55 40.00 -22.54
N HIS A 179 -7.54 40.77 -22.83
CA HIS A 179 -8.17 41.03 -24.13
C HIS A 179 -7.23 41.52 -25.25
N ALA A 180 -5.91 41.51 -25.08
CA ALA A 180 -4.94 42.08 -26.02
C ALA A 180 -3.91 41.06 -26.55
N ASP A 181 -3.83 39.88 -26.02
CA ASP A 181 -2.85 38.88 -26.50
C ASP A 181 -3.52 37.83 -27.40
N THR A 182 -3.29 37.97 -28.70
CA THR A 182 -3.45 36.91 -29.68
C THR A 182 -2.87 35.61 -29.09
N MET A 183 -3.70 34.58 -28.96
CA MET A 183 -3.26 33.25 -28.55
C MET A 183 -2.15 32.80 -29.50
N SER A 184 -0.90 32.93 -29.07
CA SER A 184 0.23 32.37 -29.78
C SER A 184 0.13 30.86 -29.77
N ALA A 185 0.38 30.23 -30.91
CA ALA A 185 0.40 28.79 -31.08
C ALA A 185 1.30 28.04 -30.05
N ASN A 186 2.17 28.77 -29.34
CA ASN A 186 3.03 28.26 -28.28
C ASN A 186 2.27 27.92 -26.97
N ASN A 187 1.13 28.57 -26.69
CA ASN A 187 0.36 28.31 -25.46
C ASN A 187 -0.50 27.02 -25.58
N VAL A 188 -0.76 26.56 -26.80
CA VAL A 188 -1.43 25.28 -27.04
C VAL A 188 -0.48 24.09 -26.89
N SER A 189 0.84 24.31 -27.04
CA SER A 189 1.83 23.24 -26.90
C SER A 189 2.10 22.85 -25.44
N LEU A 190 1.82 23.73 -24.46
CA LEU A 190 1.93 23.39 -23.03
C LEU A 190 0.82 22.45 -22.55
N LEU A 191 -0.36 22.49 -23.18
CA LEU A 191 -1.40 21.48 -22.96
C LEU A 191 -1.04 20.11 -23.56
N LYS A 192 -0.03 20.06 -24.45
CA LYS A 192 0.49 18.83 -25.03
C LYS A 192 1.53 18.15 -24.16
N ALA A 193 2.05 18.83 -23.15
CA ALA A 193 3.05 18.34 -22.21
C ALA A 193 2.46 17.75 -20.93
N ALA A 194 1.13 17.75 -20.75
CA ALA A 194 0.50 16.83 -19.83
C ALA A 194 0.64 15.42 -20.43
N THR A 195 1.85 14.88 -20.36
CA THR A 195 2.11 13.47 -20.62
C THR A 195 1.20 12.68 -19.69
N PRO A 196 0.43 11.72 -20.21
CA PRO A 196 -0.26 10.78 -19.34
C PRO A 196 0.81 10.21 -18.42
N VAL A 197 0.51 10.22 -17.10
CA VAL A 197 1.34 9.59 -16.09
C VAL A 197 1.74 8.23 -16.65
N SER A 198 3.03 8.07 -16.92
CA SER A 198 3.57 6.79 -17.35
C SER A 198 3.39 5.84 -16.18
N TYR A 199 2.36 5.02 -16.26
CA TYR A 199 2.25 3.86 -15.40
C TYR A 199 3.48 3.01 -15.66
N THR A 200 4.51 3.17 -14.87
CA THR A 200 5.51 2.13 -14.76
C THR A 200 4.77 0.91 -14.24
N HIS A 201 4.51 -0.03 -15.13
CA HIS A 201 3.93 -1.32 -14.83
C HIS A 201 4.50 -1.85 -13.53
N LEU A 202 3.67 -1.89 -12.49
CA LEU A 202 3.88 -2.77 -11.36
C LEU A 202 3.67 -4.19 -11.89
N THR A 203 4.67 -4.77 -12.52
CA THR A 203 4.71 -6.20 -12.74
C THR A 203 4.88 -6.83 -11.37
N LEU A 204 3.77 -7.22 -10.77
CA LEU A 204 3.78 -8.17 -9.67
C LEU A 204 4.57 -9.40 -10.15
N PRO A 205 5.64 -9.80 -9.44
CA PRO A 205 6.23 -11.09 -9.72
C PRO A 205 5.14 -12.13 -9.47
N THR A 206 4.76 -12.83 -10.52
CA THR A 206 3.96 -14.04 -10.45
C THR A 206 4.69 -14.99 -9.51
N ILE A 207 4.23 -15.10 -8.28
CA ILE A 207 4.64 -16.19 -7.39
C ILE A 207 4.00 -17.43 -7.97
N CYS A 208 4.81 -18.11 -8.77
CA CYS A 208 4.48 -19.43 -9.28
C CYS A 208 4.29 -20.35 -8.08
N SER A 209 3.14 -20.95 -7.98
CA SER A 209 2.79 -22.05 -7.10
C SER A 209 3.72 -23.24 -7.33
N VAL A 210 4.35 -23.72 -6.29
CA VAL A 210 4.68 -25.15 -6.10
C VAL A 210 4.21 -25.56 -4.72
#